data_6879b432a28cd41ac3ac9444b5dbcf3f
#
_entry.id   6879b432a28cd41ac3ac9444b5dbcf3f
#
_cell.length_a   1.000
_cell.length_b   1.000
_cell.length_c   1.000
_cell.angle_alpha   90.00
_cell.angle_beta   90.00
_cell.angle_gamma   90.00
#
_symmetry.space_group_name_H-M   'P 1'
#
loop_
_entity.id
_entity.type
_entity.pdbx_description
1 polymer ?
#
loop_
_entity_poly.entity_id
_entity_poly.type
_entity_poly.pdbx_seq_one_letter_code
_entity_poly.pdbx_strand_id
1 'polypeptide(L)'
;MEEQNSDNKFELLRIKSILAILDGDTDFGELNINDNDRKIRIAMPYLSGPMICELSTKFGFSQSYGWNGGAKSRWDYLDSLLKYSIDNGRESELLGLLFSKSQFANTLKGLSSTAIESTYNQILKSVIDGINGELCFGYHFSFSFIYLLKYEYM
;
A
#
# COMPACT_ATOMS: atom_id res chain seq x y z
N MET A 1 -9.75 17.01 -24.69
CA MET A 1 -9.78 16.82 -24.01
C MET A 1 -10.00 16.42 -23.09
N GLU A 2 -10.18 16.31 -23.07
CA GLU A 2 -10.45 15.97 -22.10
C GLU A 2 -10.39 15.07 -21.52
N GLU A 3 -10.09 14.75 -21.52
CA GLU A 3 -10.18 13.93 -20.87
C GLU A 3 -9.59 13.53 -20.03
N GLN A 4 -9.16 13.63 -19.77
CA GLN A 4 -8.67 13.29 -18.96
C GLN A 4 -8.58 13.16 -17.88
N ASN A 5 -8.26 13.06 -17.72
CA ASN A 5 -7.69 13.00 -16.64
C ASN A 5 -8.21 12.73 -15.43
N SER A 6 -8.68 13.40 -15.12
CA SER A 6 -9.61 13.34 -14.08
C SER A 6 -10.18 11.98 -13.87
N ASP A 7 -10.10 11.15 -14.86
CA ASP A 7 -10.62 9.80 -14.74
C ASP A 7 -9.64 8.84 -14.11
N ASN A 8 -8.52 9.35 -13.63
CA ASN A 8 -7.56 8.48 -12.99
C ASN A 8 -8.06 8.12 -11.60
N LYS A 9 -8.54 6.90 -11.46
CA LYS A 9 -9.09 6.38 -10.22
C LYS A 9 -8.04 6.32 -9.12
N PHE A 10 -6.79 6.24 -9.49
CA PHE A 10 -5.70 6.12 -8.53
C PHE A 10 -5.51 7.39 -7.69
N GLU A 11 -6.03 8.53 -8.16
CA GLU A 11 -6.01 9.74 -7.34
C GLU A 11 -6.72 9.54 -6.00
N LEU A 12 -7.70 8.65 -5.97
CA LEU A 12 -8.46 8.41 -4.75
C LEU A 12 -7.63 7.66 -3.70
N LEU A 13 -6.52 7.06 -4.11
CA LEU A 13 -5.62 6.42 -3.14
C LEU A 13 -4.85 7.43 -2.30
N ARG A 14 -4.89 8.71 -2.67
CA ARG A 14 -4.22 9.77 -1.95
C ARG A 14 -5.04 10.31 -0.79
N ILE A 15 -6.19 9.74 -0.52
CA ILE A 15 -6.99 10.08 0.65
C ILE A 15 -6.20 9.67 1.89
N LYS A 16 -6.20 10.52 2.92
CA LYS A 16 -5.37 10.29 4.09
C LYS A 16 -5.62 8.95 4.76
N SER A 17 -6.88 8.53 4.85
CA SER A 17 -7.21 7.23 5.47
C SER A 17 -6.63 6.08 4.68
N ILE A 18 -6.55 6.21 3.35
CA ILE A 18 -5.97 5.17 2.51
C ILE A 18 -4.45 5.21 2.58
N LEU A 19 -3.87 6.40 2.64
CA LEU A 19 -2.43 6.52 2.85
C LEU A 19 -2.01 5.85 4.15
N ALA A 20 -2.84 5.98 5.19
CA ALA A 20 -2.58 5.33 6.47
C ALA A 20 -2.65 3.81 6.37
N ILE A 21 -3.45 3.27 5.46
CA ILE A 21 -3.46 1.85 5.18
C ILE A 21 -2.18 1.45 4.46
N LEU A 22 -1.84 2.19 3.41
CA LEU A 22 -0.70 1.84 2.55
C LEU A 22 0.64 1.93 3.27
N ASP A 23 0.78 2.86 4.22
CA ASP A 23 2.05 3.01 4.93
C ASP A 23 2.17 2.12 6.16
N GLY A 24 1.15 1.31 6.43
CA GLY A 24 1.19 0.33 7.50
C GLY A 24 0.69 0.82 8.85
N ASP A 25 0.15 2.02 8.92
CA ASP A 25 -0.39 2.52 10.20
C ASP A 25 -1.68 1.81 10.61
N THR A 26 -2.55 1.53 9.64
CA THR A 26 -3.84 0.95 9.91
C THR A 26 -3.77 -0.57 9.84
N ASP A 27 -4.28 -1.25 10.87
CA ASP A 27 -4.35 -2.70 10.82
C ASP A 27 -5.81 -3.16 10.86
N PHE A 28 -6.00 -4.42 10.53
CA PHE A 28 -7.33 -5.02 10.44
C PHE A 28 -7.44 -6.24 11.37
N GLY A 29 -6.60 -6.28 12.39
CA GLY A 29 -6.61 -7.36 13.35
C GLY A 29 -5.34 -8.19 13.28
N GLU A 30 -5.41 -9.41 13.75
CA GLU A 30 -4.28 -10.33 13.83
C GLU A 30 -4.66 -11.71 13.32
N LEU A 31 -3.69 -12.38 12.72
CA LEU A 31 -3.82 -13.78 12.35
C LEU A 31 -3.03 -14.61 13.36
N ASN A 32 -3.61 -15.73 13.78
CA ASN A 32 -2.92 -16.70 14.62
C ASN A 32 -2.33 -17.79 13.71
N ILE A 33 -1.03 -17.95 13.77
CA ILE A 33 -0.34 -18.96 12.97
C ILE A 33 -0.04 -20.14 13.90
N ASN A 34 -0.71 -21.25 13.67
CA ASN A 34 -0.64 -22.41 14.55
C ASN A 34 0.75 -23.00 14.69
N ASP A 35 1.54 -22.95 13.63
CA ASP A 35 2.85 -23.59 13.59
C ASP A 35 3.78 -23.09 14.69
N ASN A 36 3.75 -21.80 14.97
CA ASN A 36 4.67 -21.17 15.90
C ASN A 36 3.98 -20.46 17.04
N ASP A 37 2.68 -20.65 17.16
CA ASP A 37 1.87 -19.91 18.14
C ASP A 37 2.14 -18.42 18.01
N ARG A 38 2.25 -17.97 16.78
CA ARG A 38 2.67 -16.63 16.45
C ARG A 38 1.48 -15.81 15.97
N LYS A 39 1.43 -14.57 16.40
CA LYS A 39 0.41 -13.63 15.93
C LYS A 39 1.02 -12.68 14.92
N ILE A 40 0.34 -12.52 13.80
CA ILE A 40 0.78 -11.64 12.73
C ILE A 40 -0.28 -10.56 12.52
N ARG A 41 0.17 -9.32 12.57
CA ARG A 41 -0.67 -8.17 12.36
C ARG A 41 -1.15 -8.14 10.91
N ILE A 42 -2.46 -7.96 10.72
CA ILE A 42 -3.03 -7.87 9.38
C ILE A 42 -2.94 -6.42 8.93
N ALA A 43 -1.91 -6.11 8.19
CA ALA A 43 -1.64 -4.73 7.73
C ALA A 43 -0.60 -4.78 6.65
N MET A 44 -0.49 -3.65 5.91
CA MET A 44 0.67 -3.46 5.05
C MET A 44 1.92 -3.35 5.92
N PRO A 45 3.09 -3.67 5.38
CA PRO A 45 4.33 -3.50 6.14
C PRO A 45 4.48 -2.04 6.54
N TYR A 46 4.95 -1.83 7.77
CA TYR A 46 5.20 -0.48 8.24
C TYR A 46 6.32 0.16 7.43
N LEU A 47 6.05 1.34 6.90
CA LEU A 47 7.04 2.10 6.13
C LEU A 47 7.40 3.35 6.91
N SER A 48 8.63 3.41 7.41
CA SER A 48 9.13 4.61 8.06
C SER A 48 9.39 5.69 7.02
N GLY A 49 9.54 6.94 7.48
CA GLY A 49 9.87 8.04 6.58
C GLY A 49 11.08 7.74 5.71
N PRO A 50 12.22 7.33 6.32
CA PRO A 50 13.40 6.98 5.52
C PRO A 50 13.14 5.86 4.53
N MET A 51 12.35 4.85 4.91
CA MET A 51 12.04 3.74 4.00
C MET A 51 11.24 4.21 2.79
N ILE A 52 10.28 5.10 3.02
CA ILE A 52 9.49 5.65 1.91
C ILE A 52 10.37 6.46 0.98
N CYS A 53 11.28 7.25 1.52
CA CYS A 53 12.18 8.05 0.71
C CYS A 53 13.14 7.18 -0.09
N GLU A 54 13.62 6.09 0.49
CA GLU A 54 14.48 5.15 -0.21
C GLU A 54 13.71 4.48 -1.35
N LEU A 55 12.51 4.04 -1.07
CA LEU A 55 11.64 3.43 -2.08
C LEU A 55 11.37 4.41 -3.22
N SER A 56 11.05 5.65 -2.86
CA SER A 56 10.78 6.72 -3.81
C SER A 56 11.96 6.96 -4.72
N THR A 57 13.15 7.04 -4.15
CA THR A 57 14.37 7.28 -4.91
C THR A 57 14.64 6.14 -5.88
N LYS A 58 14.45 4.90 -5.43
CA LYS A 58 14.62 3.73 -6.30
C LYS A 58 13.58 3.72 -7.41
N PHE A 59 12.42 4.25 -7.15
CA PHE A 59 11.35 4.30 -8.13
C PHE A 59 11.59 5.40 -9.17
N GLY A 60 12.54 6.28 -8.93
CA GLY A 60 12.88 7.35 -9.85
C GLY A 60 12.44 8.74 -9.40
N PHE A 61 11.88 8.85 -8.22
CA PHE A 61 11.44 10.12 -7.66
C PHE A 61 12.22 10.39 -6.38
N SER A 62 13.31 11.15 -6.51
CA SER A 62 14.22 11.38 -5.41
C SER A 62 13.56 12.17 -4.29
N GLN A 63 13.52 11.60 -3.10
CA GLN A 63 13.06 12.30 -1.91
C GLN A 63 14.07 12.03 -0.80
N SER A 64 14.36 13.05 -0.02
CA SER A 64 15.29 12.93 1.10
C SER A 64 14.51 13.12 2.39
N TYR A 65 14.68 12.20 3.31
CA TYR A 65 14.07 12.31 4.62
C TYR A 65 14.89 13.27 5.46
N GLY A 66 14.21 14.26 6.03
CA GLY A 66 14.92 15.18 6.87
C GLY A 66 14.11 16.42 7.23
N TRP A 67 14.70 17.23 8.05
CA TRP A 67 14.08 18.45 8.55
C TRP A 67 14.50 19.60 7.65
N ASN A 68 13.70 19.90 6.64
CA ASN A 68 14.00 20.97 5.70
C ASN A 68 12.88 21.99 5.73
N GLY A 69 12.99 22.94 6.68
CA GLY A 69 12.02 24.00 6.76
C GLY A 69 10.68 23.60 7.34
N GLY A 70 10.63 22.46 8.01
CA GLY A 70 9.41 21.96 8.62
C GLY A 70 9.36 20.46 8.58
N ALA A 71 8.65 19.86 9.52
CA ALA A 71 8.51 18.42 9.58
C ALA A 71 7.52 17.97 8.54
N LYS A 72 7.88 16.92 7.80
CA LYS A 72 6.96 16.18 6.94
C LYS A 72 6.64 14.86 7.61
N SER A 73 5.38 14.49 7.60
CA SER A 73 5.01 13.18 8.14
C SER A 73 5.27 12.10 7.09
N ARG A 74 5.28 10.84 7.55
CA ARG A 74 5.48 9.69 6.67
C ARG A 74 4.50 9.71 5.50
N TRP A 75 3.25 9.99 5.79
CA TRP A 75 2.23 9.94 4.76
C TRP A 75 2.42 11.06 3.71
N ASP A 76 3.08 12.18 4.05
CA ASP A 76 3.40 13.21 3.06
C ASP A 76 4.35 12.67 1.99
N TYR A 77 5.36 11.92 2.41
CA TYR A 77 6.31 11.33 1.46
C TYR A 77 5.62 10.30 0.58
N LEU A 78 4.73 9.52 1.17
CA LEU A 78 3.99 8.53 0.39
C LEU A 78 3.03 9.19 -0.59
N ASP A 79 2.33 10.23 -0.15
CA ASP A 79 1.44 10.98 -1.02
C ASP A 79 2.18 11.58 -2.21
N SER A 80 3.37 12.13 -1.95
CA SER A 80 4.19 12.69 -3.03
C SER A 80 4.61 11.63 -4.02
N LEU A 81 4.96 10.45 -3.53
CA LEU A 81 5.34 9.34 -4.41
C LEU A 81 4.15 8.88 -5.25
N LEU A 82 2.98 8.77 -4.64
CA LEU A 82 1.76 8.41 -5.38
C LEU A 82 1.46 9.45 -6.47
N LYS A 83 1.53 10.72 -6.11
CA LYS A 83 1.29 11.77 -7.09
C LYS A 83 2.26 11.69 -8.25
N TYR A 84 3.54 11.49 -7.96
CA TYR A 84 4.55 11.33 -9.00
C TYR A 84 4.20 10.16 -9.92
N SER A 85 3.82 9.02 -9.33
CA SER A 85 3.53 7.84 -10.13
C SER A 85 2.29 8.05 -11.01
N ILE A 86 1.29 8.72 -10.49
CA ILE A 86 0.07 9.00 -11.25
C ILE A 86 0.37 9.98 -12.38
N ASP A 87 1.12 11.03 -12.10
CA ASP A 87 1.47 12.03 -13.11
C ASP A 87 2.31 11.44 -14.24
N ASN A 88 3.00 10.34 -13.98
CA ASN A 88 3.86 9.70 -14.97
C ASN A 88 3.32 8.38 -15.50
N GLY A 89 2.08 8.06 -15.19
CA GLY A 89 1.44 6.85 -15.68
C GLY A 89 2.06 5.57 -15.14
N ARG A 90 2.65 5.63 -13.95
CA ARG A 90 3.34 4.50 -13.34
C ARG A 90 2.66 3.99 -12.07
N GLU A 91 1.40 4.32 -11.89
CA GLU A 91 0.66 3.94 -10.68
C GLU A 91 0.54 2.42 -10.52
N SER A 92 0.35 1.71 -11.62
CA SER A 92 0.28 0.25 -11.57
C SER A 92 1.62 -0.35 -11.12
N GLU A 93 2.70 0.23 -11.59
CA GLU A 93 4.03 -0.22 -11.22
C GLU A 93 4.28 0.00 -9.72
N LEU A 94 3.90 1.16 -9.21
CA LEU A 94 4.07 1.46 -7.79
C LEU A 94 3.23 0.54 -6.92
N LEU A 95 1.96 0.34 -7.29
CA LEU A 95 1.09 -0.55 -6.51
C LEU A 95 1.61 -1.98 -6.54
N GLY A 96 2.09 -2.43 -7.69
CA GLY A 96 2.70 -3.75 -7.79
C GLY A 96 3.87 -3.91 -6.84
N LEU A 97 4.66 -2.85 -6.68
CA LEU A 97 5.79 -2.86 -5.76
C LEU A 97 5.32 -2.88 -4.31
N LEU A 98 4.37 -2.00 -3.96
CA LEU A 98 3.89 -1.92 -2.57
C LEU A 98 3.23 -3.20 -2.10
N PHE A 99 2.48 -3.87 -2.97
CA PHE A 99 1.77 -5.09 -2.62
C PHE A 99 2.58 -6.35 -2.88
N SER A 100 3.82 -6.23 -3.33
CA SER A 100 4.63 -7.41 -3.66
C SER A 100 4.96 -8.20 -2.40
N LYS A 101 5.11 -9.51 -2.58
CA LYS A 101 5.44 -10.41 -1.48
C LYS A 101 6.76 -10.03 -0.83
N SER A 102 7.71 -9.50 -1.61
CA SER A 102 9.00 -9.12 -1.08
C SER A 102 8.89 -7.98 -0.06
N GLN A 103 7.89 -7.12 -0.18
CA GLN A 103 7.66 -6.08 0.81
C GLN A 103 7.23 -6.65 2.15
N PHE A 104 6.65 -7.85 2.14
CA PHE A 104 6.19 -8.50 3.36
C PHE A 104 7.23 -9.47 3.93
N ALA A 105 8.47 -9.41 3.45
CA ALA A 105 9.49 -10.36 3.86
C ALA A 105 9.66 -10.43 5.37
N ASN A 106 9.71 -9.28 6.04
CA ASN A 106 9.88 -9.27 7.49
C ASN A 106 8.64 -9.79 8.22
N THR A 107 7.47 -9.49 7.69
CA THR A 107 6.21 -9.96 8.26
C THR A 107 6.12 -11.48 8.20
N LEU A 108 6.58 -12.05 7.09
CA LEU A 108 6.42 -13.49 6.81
C LEU A 108 7.63 -14.32 7.20
N LYS A 109 8.65 -13.68 7.74
CA LYS A 109 9.90 -14.34 8.07
C LYS A 109 9.66 -15.47 9.06
N GLY A 110 10.26 -16.62 8.78
CA GLY A 110 10.20 -17.76 9.69
C GLY A 110 9.00 -18.68 9.51
N LEU A 111 8.09 -18.34 8.60
CA LEU A 111 6.95 -19.19 8.34
C LEU A 111 7.30 -20.27 7.30
N SER A 112 6.58 -21.39 7.33
CA SER A 112 6.72 -22.41 6.30
C SER A 112 6.24 -21.86 4.97
N SER A 113 6.65 -22.48 3.87
CA SER A 113 6.25 -21.98 2.56
C SER A 113 4.73 -22.00 2.37
N THR A 114 4.05 -22.99 2.92
CA THR A 114 2.57 -23.04 2.86
C THR A 114 1.97 -21.89 3.67
N ALA A 115 2.50 -21.66 4.86
CA ALA A 115 2.00 -20.59 5.72
C ALA A 115 2.28 -19.21 5.12
N ILE A 116 3.41 -19.05 4.44
CA ILE A 116 3.73 -17.79 3.76
C ILE A 116 2.67 -17.43 2.74
N GLU A 117 2.32 -18.38 1.86
CA GLU A 117 1.31 -18.09 0.83
C GLU A 117 -0.04 -17.78 1.42
N SER A 118 -0.48 -18.61 2.36
CA SER A 118 -1.77 -18.43 2.99
C SER A 118 -1.85 -17.11 3.74
N THR A 119 -0.83 -16.80 4.52
CA THR A 119 -0.79 -15.58 5.33
C THR A 119 -0.76 -14.33 4.46
N TYR A 120 0.11 -14.34 3.45
CA TYR A 120 0.22 -13.23 2.52
C TYR A 120 -1.13 -12.96 1.85
N ASN A 121 -1.79 -14.01 1.34
CA ASN A 121 -3.08 -13.83 0.67
C ASN A 121 -4.15 -13.30 1.61
N GLN A 122 -4.17 -13.75 2.86
CA GLN A 122 -5.15 -13.27 3.82
C GLN A 122 -4.92 -11.80 4.17
N ILE A 123 -3.65 -11.41 4.32
CA ILE A 123 -3.32 -10.02 4.59
C ILE A 123 -3.76 -9.13 3.42
N LEU A 124 -3.41 -9.53 2.19
CA LEU A 124 -3.78 -8.74 1.02
C LEU A 124 -5.28 -8.60 0.87
N LYS A 125 -6.01 -9.69 1.10
CA LYS A 125 -7.46 -9.63 1.01
C LYS A 125 -8.04 -8.62 1.99
N SER A 126 -7.58 -8.67 3.23
CA SER A 126 -8.06 -7.75 4.25
C SER A 126 -7.70 -6.30 3.95
N VAL A 127 -6.49 -6.07 3.49
CA VAL A 127 -6.04 -4.73 3.14
C VAL A 127 -6.85 -4.18 1.98
N ILE A 128 -7.03 -4.97 0.94
CA ILE A 128 -7.80 -4.54 -0.23
C ILE A 128 -9.25 -4.26 0.14
N ASP A 129 -9.83 -5.13 0.98
CA ASP A 129 -11.18 -4.91 1.48
C ASP A 129 -11.26 -3.62 2.30
N GLY A 130 -10.22 -3.33 3.07
CA GLY A 130 -10.16 -2.10 3.85
C GLY A 130 -10.10 -0.86 2.97
N ILE A 131 -9.26 -0.90 1.94
CA ILE A 131 -9.18 0.20 0.98
C ILE A 131 -10.53 0.39 0.30
N ASN A 132 -11.13 -0.72 -0.11
CA ASN A 132 -12.44 -0.68 -0.74
C ASN A 132 -13.50 -0.06 0.18
N GLY A 133 -13.45 -0.38 1.46
CA GLY A 133 -14.37 0.19 2.44
C GLY A 133 -14.25 1.71 2.50
N GLU A 134 -13.03 2.23 2.49
CA GLU A 134 -12.80 3.67 2.51
C GLU A 134 -13.32 4.32 1.23
N LEU A 135 -13.10 3.68 0.10
CA LEU A 135 -13.56 4.20 -1.17
C LEU A 135 -15.08 4.23 -1.26
N CYS A 136 -15.74 3.23 -0.69
CA CYS A 136 -17.19 3.16 -0.73
C CYS A 136 -17.85 4.30 0.02
N PHE A 137 -17.27 4.74 1.11
CA PHE A 137 -17.84 5.84 1.90
C PHE A 137 -17.64 7.20 1.26
N GLY A 138 -16.51 7.39 0.62
CA GLY A 138 -16.18 8.68 0.05
C GLY A 138 -16.51 8.79 -1.43
N TYR A 139 -16.44 7.69 -2.15
CA TYR A 139 -16.52 7.68 -3.60
C TYR A 139 -17.17 6.40 -4.08
N HIS A 140 -17.70 6.44 -5.28
CA HIS A 140 -18.33 5.28 -5.89
C HIS A 140 -17.35 4.62 -6.85
N PHE A 141 -16.67 3.58 -6.38
CA PHE A 141 -15.79 2.79 -7.23
C PHE A 141 -16.53 1.60 -7.78
N SER A 142 -16.26 1.31 -9.02
CA SER A 142 -16.83 0.12 -9.61
C SER A 142 -16.18 -1.11 -9.01
N PHE A 143 -16.93 -2.17 -8.97
CA PHE A 143 -16.41 -3.45 -8.53
C PHE A 143 -15.19 -3.88 -9.36
N SER A 144 -15.16 -3.47 -10.62
CA SER A 144 -14.04 -3.83 -11.50
C SER A 144 -12.71 -3.24 -11.05
N PHE A 145 -12.71 -2.07 -10.43
CA PHE A 145 -11.48 -1.48 -9.90
C PHE A 145 -10.92 -2.33 -8.77
N ILE A 146 -11.79 -2.74 -7.86
CA ILE A 146 -11.41 -3.58 -6.73
C ILE A 146 -10.88 -4.92 -7.21
N TYR A 147 -11.56 -5.48 -8.19
CA TYR A 147 -11.16 -6.74 -8.79
C TYR A 147 -9.77 -6.62 -9.41
N LEU A 148 -9.53 -5.51 -10.08
CA LEU A 148 -8.23 -5.24 -10.69
C LEU A 148 -7.13 -5.22 -9.63
N LEU A 149 -7.34 -4.51 -8.54
CA LEU A 149 -6.36 -4.49 -7.45
C LEU A 149 -6.08 -5.88 -6.95
N LYS A 150 -7.12 -6.67 -6.75
CA LYS A 150 -6.98 -8.00 -6.19
C LYS A 150 -6.20 -8.95 -7.10
N TYR A 151 -6.45 -8.90 -8.40
CA TYR A 151 -5.85 -9.86 -9.30
C TYR A 151 -4.60 -9.37 -10.00
N GLU A 152 -4.43 -8.06 -10.08
CA GLU A 152 -3.26 -7.50 -10.73
C GLU A 152 -2.02 -7.55 -9.83
N TYR A 153 -2.22 -7.43 -8.52
CA TYR A 153 -1.10 -7.25 -7.60
C TYR A 153 -0.92 -8.39 -6.61
N MET A 154 -1.73 -9.39 -6.73
CA MET A 154 -1.56 -10.60 -5.94
C MET A 154 -0.75 -11.64 -6.70
#